data_72643863fe4302fb58fa5d19f59a2f88
#
_entry.id   72643863fe4302fb58fa5d19f59a2f88
#
_cell.length_a   1.000
_cell.length_b   1.000
_cell.length_c   1.000
_cell.angle_alpha   90.00
_cell.angle_beta   90.00
_cell.angle_gamma   90.00
#
_symmetry.space_group_name_H-M   'P 1'
#
loop_
_entity.id
_entity.type
_entity.pdbx_description
1 polymer ?
#
loop_
_entity_poly.entity_id
_entity_poly.type
_entity_poly.pdbx_seq_one_letter_code
_entity_poly.pdbx_strand_id
1 'polypeptide(L)'
;MGADPPGCFEPAEDGTVLQTLKCRFPSDGNLYISIVHNELKEVPDGDVQYLTLQNACRELAGRIKITTPDPYFNTLGGALAVAADGIWGEEGVWLHGAIGWRMPLSGWRAAYVGDVLGWHDRARTHFDNYAASQVTGIPNTIPHPAQDSALALARSAKIWGTPQYSNGYICRNPRRNNQMHHYDMNLCYIDELLWHFNWTGALDYARRMWPLLTLHLAWEKRNFDPDNDGLYDAYACIWASDALYYNSGAVTHSSAYNYRGNRLAALIAEKIGEDPAPCLLYT
;
A
#
# COMPACT_ATOMS: atom_id res chain seq x y z
N MET A 1 -21.81 -41.00 -0.68
CA MET A 1 -21.66 -41.55 -2.04
C MET A 1 -20.29 -41.08 -2.54
N GLY A 2 -19.40 -42.02 -2.84
CA GLY A 2 -18.04 -41.69 -3.24
C GLY A 2 -18.03 -40.93 -4.57
N ALA A 3 -17.27 -39.88 -4.63
CA ALA A 3 -16.96 -39.23 -5.89
C ALA A 3 -16.18 -40.23 -6.77
N ASP A 4 -16.56 -40.29 -8.04
CA ASP A 4 -15.72 -40.96 -9.04
C ASP A 4 -14.29 -40.39 -8.98
N PRO A 5 -13.28 -41.21 -9.21
CA PRO A 5 -11.89 -40.78 -9.10
C PRO A 5 -11.62 -39.56 -9.99
N PRO A 6 -10.71 -38.69 -9.58
CA PRO A 6 -10.41 -37.43 -10.30
C PRO A 6 -10.14 -37.71 -11.77
N GLY A 7 -10.76 -36.92 -12.60
CA GLY A 7 -10.83 -37.09 -14.04
C GLY A 7 -9.48 -37.23 -14.74
N CYS A 8 -9.54 -37.81 -15.90
CA CYS A 8 -8.40 -38.05 -16.76
C CYS A 8 -7.65 -36.76 -17.10
N PHE A 9 -6.35 -36.82 -17.03
CA PHE A 9 -5.47 -35.83 -17.62
C PHE A 9 -5.50 -36.01 -19.15
N GLU A 10 -6.07 -35.06 -19.86
CA GLU A 10 -5.97 -35.01 -21.32
C GLU A 10 -4.91 -33.95 -21.67
N PRO A 11 -3.79 -34.32 -22.30
CA PRO A 11 -2.86 -33.34 -22.79
C PRO A 11 -3.51 -32.56 -23.95
N ALA A 12 -3.45 -31.25 -23.90
CA ALA A 12 -3.84 -30.39 -25.02
C ALA A 12 -2.77 -30.53 -26.14
N GLU A 13 -3.14 -30.21 -27.39
CA GLU A 13 -2.24 -30.29 -28.55
C GLU A 13 -0.95 -29.44 -28.40
N ASP A 14 -0.96 -28.42 -27.52
CA ASP A 14 0.18 -27.56 -27.21
C ASP A 14 1.05 -28.06 -26.03
N GLY A 15 0.76 -29.25 -25.50
CA GLY A 15 1.49 -29.86 -24.39
C GLY A 15 1.04 -29.36 -22.99
N THR A 16 0.05 -28.51 -22.91
CA THR A 16 -0.57 -28.17 -21.62
C THR A 16 -1.42 -29.33 -21.10
N VAL A 17 -1.31 -29.59 -19.81
CA VAL A 17 -2.10 -30.63 -19.14
C VAL A 17 -3.40 -29.99 -18.62
N LEU A 18 -4.53 -30.33 -19.23
CA LEU A 18 -5.85 -29.97 -18.74
C LEU A 18 -6.38 -31.03 -17.77
N GLN A 19 -6.63 -30.63 -16.53
CA GLN A 19 -7.32 -31.48 -15.59
C GLN A 19 -8.82 -31.22 -15.68
N THR A 20 -9.57 -32.20 -16.17
CA THR A 20 -11.04 -32.11 -16.25
C THR A 20 -11.66 -32.94 -15.14
N LEU A 21 -12.61 -32.35 -14.41
CA LEU A 21 -13.41 -33.03 -13.40
C LEU A 21 -14.82 -33.24 -13.98
N LYS A 22 -15.22 -34.49 -14.18
CA LYS A 22 -16.61 -34.82 -14.52
C LYS A 22 -17.41 -35.06 -13.25
N CYS A 23 -18.37 -34.20 -12.98
CA CYS A 23 -19.30 -34.38 -11.87
C CYS A 23 -20.70 -34.68 -12.37
N ARG A 24 -21.40 -35.61 -11.75
CA ARG A 24 -22.85 -35.75 -11.91
C ARG A 24 -23.53 -34.82 -10.93
N PHE A 25 -24.37 -33.93 -11.44
CA PHE A 25 -25.21 -33.12 -10.57
C PHE A 25 -26.26 -34.03 -9.92
N PRO A 26 -26.48 -33.95 -8.61
CA PRO A 26 -27.61 -34.58 -7.97
C PRO A 26 -28.91 -34.00 -8.54
N SER A 27 -29.90 -34.83 -8.74
CA SER A 27 -31.19 -34.44 -9.31
C SER A 27 -32.00 -33.49 -8.42
N ASP A 28 -31.65 -33.45 -7.13
CA ASP A 28 -32.42 -32.84 -6.03
C ASP A 28 -31.55 -32.17 -4.97
N GLY A 29 -30.37 -31.67 -5.34
CA GLY A 29 -29.45 -31.04 -4.39
C GLY A 29 -28.51 -29.98 -4.99
N ASN A 30 -27.70 -29.40 -4.13
CA ASN A 30 -26.68 -28.48 -4.50
C ASN A 30 -25.34 -29.18 -4.72
N LEU A 31 -24.57 -28.75 -5.73
CA LEU A 31 -23.17 -29.12 -5.90
C LEU A 31 -22.31 -27.99 -5.40
N TYR A 32 -21.45 -28.26 -4.43
CA TYR A 32 -20.45 -27.32 -3.92
C TYR A 32 -19.09 -27.68 -4.47
N ILE A 33 -18.39 -26.68 -5.01
CA ILE A 33 -17.01 -26.81 -5.50
C ILE A 33 -16.15 -25.90 -4.65
N SER A 34 -15.21 -26.48 -3.90
CA SER A 34 -14.23 -25.75 -3.12
C SER A 34 -12.90 -25.73 -3.87
N ILE A 35 -12.39 -24.52 -4.09
CA ILE A 35 -11.06 -24.30 -4.66
C ILE A 35 -10.17 -23.81 -3.51
N VAL A 36 -9.14 -24.58 -3.18
CA VAL A 36 -8.21 -24.25 -2.10
C VAL A 36 -6.79 -24.20 -2.62
N HIS A 37 -6.02 -23.29 -2.05
CA HIS A 37 -4.58 -23.23 -2.23
C HIS A 37 -3.92 -24.09 -1.14
N ASN A 38 -3.09 -25.04 -1.53
CA ASN A 38 -2.49 -26.08 -0.68
C ASN A 38 -3.41 -27.29 -0.39
N GLU A 39 -2.91 -28.25 0.37
CA GLU A 39 -3.63 -29.49 0.66
C GLU A 39 -4.85 -29.26 1.56
N LEU A 40 -5.95 -29.82 1.18
CA LEU A 40 -7.16 -29.87 2.01
C LEU A 40 -6.98 -31.01 3.03
N LYS A 41 -6.92 -30.68 4.30
CA LYS A 41 -6.81 -31.68 5.36
C LYS A 41 -8.15 -32.34 5.70
N GLU A 42 -9.24 -31.61 5.51
CA GLU A 42 -10.61 -32.08 5.73
C GLU A 42 -11.53 -31.49 4.68
N VAL A 43 -12.52 -32.23 4.22
CA VAL A 43 -13.58 -31.73 3.34
C VAL A 43 -14.67 -31.14 4.23
N PRO A 44 -14.83 -29.82 4.28
CA PRO A 44 -15.87 -29.22 5.11
C PRO A 44 -17.26 -29.52 4.53
N ASP A 45 -18.28 -29.46 5.39
CA ASP A 45 -19.67 -29.52 4.95
C ASP A 45 -19.95 -28.34 4.00
N GLY A 46 -20.38 -28.65 2.77
CA GLY A 46 -20.55 -27.69 1.70
C GLY A 46 -21.61 -26.63 1.99
N ASP A 47 -22.72 -27.02 2.62
CA ASP A 47 -23.79 -26.09 2.99
C ASP A 47 -23.32 -25.14 4.09
N VAL A 48 -22.66 -25.63 5.12
CA VAL A 48 -22.13 -24.82 6.23
C VAL A 48 -21.08 -23.84 5.73
N GLN A 49 -20.14 -24.31 4.92
CA GLN A 49 -19.08 -23.48 4.37
C GLN A 49 -19.64 -22.38 3.46
N TYR A 50 -20.56 -22.73 2.56
CA TYR A 50 -21.19 -21.77 1.66
C TYR A 50 -21.94 -20.68 2.42
N LEU A 51 -22.76 -21.05 3.39
CA LEU A 51 -23.53 -20.10 4.20
C LEU A 51 -22.61 -19.20 5.02
N THR A 52 -21.54 -19.75 5.58
CA THR A 52 -20.55 -18.98 6.35
C THR A 52 -19.89 -17.92 5.47
N LEU A 53 -19.39 -18.32 4.30
CA LEU A 53 -18.75 -17.39 3.35
C LEU A 53 -19.74 -16.35 2.81
N GLN A 54 -20.97 -16.78 2.50
CA GLN A 54 -22.01 -15.86 2.03
C GLN A 54 -22.34 -14.80 3.08
N ASN A 55 -22.45 -15.19 4.35
CA ASN A 55 -22.71 -14.24 5.44
C ASN A 55 -21.53 -13.29 5.65
N ALA A 56 -20.30 -13.79 5.63
CA ALA A 56 -19.11 -12.95 5.72
C ALA A 56 -19.04 -11.91 4.57
N CYS A 57 -19.36 -12.33 3.34
CA CYS A 57 -19.43 -11.41 2.20
C CYS A 57 -20.54 -10.37 2.37
N ARG A 58 -21.71 -10.75 2.90
CA ARG A 58 -22.82 -9.81 3.17
C ARG A 58 -22.46 -8.81 4.26
N GLU A 59 -21.84 -9.25 5.34
CA GLU A 59 -21.36 -8.36 6.41
C GLU A 59 -20.34 -7.37 5.89
N LEU A 60 -19.39 -7.85 5.10
CA LEU A 60 -18.37 -7.02 4.47
C LEU A 60 -19.00 -5.98 3.53
N ALA A 61 -19.85 -6.40 2.62
CA ALA A 61 -20.57 -5.49 1.70
C ALA A 61 -21.51 -4.52 2.44
N GLY A 62 -22.01 -4.91 3.60
CA GLY A 62 -22.87 -4.08 4.45
C GLY A 62 -22.17 -2.96 5.20
N ARG A 63 -20.84 -2.86 5.17
CA ARG A 63 -20.08 -1.81 5.88
C ARG A 63 -20.35 -0.41 5.37
N ILE A 64 -20.57 -0.26 4.06
CA ILE A 64 -20.98 1.01 3.46
C ILE A 64 -22.34 0.83 2.84
N LYS A 65 -23.32 1.57 3.35
CA LYS A 65 -24.69 1.60 2.82
C LYS A 65 -24.92 2.93 2.13
N ILE A 66 -25.26 2.88 0.85
CA ILE A 66 -25.61 4.05 0.04
C ILE A 66 -27.07 3.90 -0.37
N THR A 67 -27.84 4.98 -0.21
CA THR A 67 -29.24 5.03 -0.62
C THR A 67 -29.44 6.27 -1.46
N THR A 68 -29.62 6.10 -2.75
CA THR A 68 -29.88 7.16 -3.73
C THR A 68 -31.00 6.73 -4.67
N PRO A 69 -31.56 7.66 -5.46
CA PRO A 69 -32.51 7.30 -6.50
C PRO A 69 -31.91 6.39 -7.60
N ASP A 70 -30.60 6.37 -7.76
CA ASP A 70 -29.92 5.53 -8.73
C ASP A 70 -29.48 4.19 -8.10
N PRO A 71 -30.06 3.05 -8.53
CA PRO A 71 -29.77 1.74 -7.98
C PRO A 71 -28.31 1.30 -8.21
N TYR A 72 -27.63 1.78 -9.25
CA TYR A 72 -26.23 1.46 -9.49
C TYR A 72 -25.31 2.08 -8.45
N PHE A 73 -25.54 3.33 -8.08
CA PHE A 73 -24.80 3.95 -6.98
C PHE A 73 -25.00 3.23 -5.65
N ASN A 74 -26.16 2.63 -5.42
CA ASN A 74 -26.44 1.92 -4.18
C ASN A 74 -25.59 0.65 -4.02
N THR A 75 -25.08 0.09 -5.10
CA THR A 75 -24.18 -1.08 -5.06
C THR A 75 -22.72 -0.70 -4.80
N LEU A 76 -22.35 0.55 -5.01
CA LEU A 76 -20.96 1.02 -4.98
C LEU A 76 -20.34 0.86 -3.59
N GLY A 77 -21.08 1.17 -2.52
CA GLY A 77 -20.57 1.04 -1.15
C GLY A 77 -20.11 -0.38 -0.82
N GLY A 78 -20.96 -1.36 -1.12
CA GLY A 78 -20.61 -2.77 -0.91
C GLY A 78 -19.44 -3.22 -1.79
N ALA A 79 -19.42 -2.80 -3.04
CA ALA A 79 -18.32 -3.11 -3.96
C ALA A 79 -16.97 -2.55 -3.48
N LEU A 80 -16.95 -1.31 -2.99
CA LEU A 80 -15.73 -0.70 -2.44
C LEU A 80 -15.22 -1.44 -1.20
N ALA A 81 -16.12 -1.84 -0.29
CA ALA A 81 -15.73 -2.59 0.90
C ALA A 81 -15.13 -3.96 0.53
N VAL A 82 -15.74 -4.69 -0.40
CA VAL A 82 -15.24 -5.97 -0.88
C VAL A 82 -13.91 -5.81 -1.62
N ALA A 83 -13.77 -4.79 -2.47
CA ALA A 83 -12.52 -4.51 -3.17
C ALA A 83 -11.37 -4.19 -2.19
N ALA A 84 -11.66 -3.38 -1.17
CA ALA A 84 -10.66 -3.02 -0.15
C ALA A 84 -10.22 -4.22 0.70
N ASP A 85 -11.12 -5.13 1.02
CA ASP A 85 -10.78 -6.39 1.69
C ASP A 85 -9.96 -7.31 0.76
N GLY A 86 -10.35 -7.40 -0.50
CA GLY A 86 -9.68 -8.23 -1.50
C GLY A 86 -8.22 -7.89 -1.77
N ILE A 87 -7.81 -6.65 -1.50
CA ILE A 87 -6.41 -6.22 -1.61
C ILE A 87 -5.63 -6.29 -0.28
N TRP A 88 -6.24 -6.77 0.80
CA TRP A 88 -5.52 -7.05 2.05
C TRP A 88 -4.66 -8.30 1.90
N GLY A 89 -3.36 -8.17 2.14
CA GLY A 89 -2.40 -9.26 2.01
C GLY A 89 -2.14 -9.99 3.32
N GLU A 90 -1.68 -11.24 3.21
CA GLU A 90 -1.31 -12.08 4.36
C GLU A 90 -0.18 -11.47 5.20
N GLU A 91 0.67 -10.64 4.59
CA GLU A 91 1.74 -9.91 5.30
C GLU A 91 1.21 -8.76 6.17
N GLY A 92 -0.10 -8.54 6.20
CA GLY A 92 -0.73 -7.48 6.98
C GLY A 92 -0.52 -6.09 6.36
N VAL A 93 -0.61 -6.00 5.05
CA VAL A 93 -0.56 -4.74 4.29
C VAL A 93 -1.58 -4.73 3.17
N TRP A 94 -2.06 -3.55 2.79
CA TRP A 94 -2.79 -3.40 1.53
C TRP A 94 -1.82 -3.48 0.36
N LEU A 95 -2.22 -4.25 -0.65
CA LEU A 95 -1.43 -4.50 -1.84
C LEU A 95 -1.88 -3.60 -3.00
N HIS A 96 -0.99 -3.43 -3.95
CA HIS A 96 -1.34 -2.82 -5.22
C HIS A 96 -2.12 -3.83 -6.08
N GLY A 97 -3.41 -3.60 -6.21
CA GLY A 97 -4.29 -4.44 -7.00
C GLY A 97 -4.70 -5.77 -6.38
N ALA A 98 -5.80 -6.31 -6.86
CA ALA A 98 -6.42 -7.53 -6.34
C ALA A 98 -5.96 -8.80 -7.05
N ILE A 99 -5.65 -8.73 -8.34
CA ILE A 99 -5.35 -9.90 -9.17
C ILE A 99 -3.97 -9.75 -9.85
N GLY A 100 -3.82 -8.92 -10.86
CA GLY A 100 -2.62 -8.87 -11.67
C GLY A 100 -1.40 -8.33 -10.92
N TRP A 101 -1.47 -7.14 -10.43
CA TRP A 101 -0.38 -6.44 -9.74
C TRP A 101 -0.49 -6.55 -8.21
N ARG A 102 -0.77 -7.74 -7.70
CA ARG A 102 -0.90 -7.99 -6.28
C ARG A 102 0.46 -7.96 -5.56
N MET A 103 1.00 -6.77 -5.39
CA MET A 103 2.35 -6.55 -4.86
C MET A 103 2.34 -5.57 -3.70
N PRO A 104 3.23 -5.75 -2.71
CA PRO A 104 3.41 -4.79 -1.64
C PRO A 104 4.04 -3.49 -2.18
N LEU A 105 3.46 -2.36 -1.83
CA LEU A 105 3.97 -1.02 -2.10
C LEU A 105 3.64 -0.13 -0.91
N SER A 106 4.63 0.58 -0.37
CA SER A 106 4.48 1.31 0.90
C SER A 106 3.40 2.39 0.86
N GLY A 107 3.26 3.11 -0.22
CA GLY A 107 2.31 4.21 -0.34
C GLY A 107 1.59 4.20 -1.68
N TRP A 108 0.67 3.28 -1.90
CA TRP A 108 -0.14 3.22 -3.11
C TRP A 108 -1.58 3.70 -2.89
N ARG A 109 -1.79 4.61 -1.93
CA ARG A 109 -3.12 5.17 -1.60
C ARG A 109 -4.13 4.17 -1.04
N ALA A 110 -3.74 2.93 -0.83
CA ALA A 110 -4.65 1.89 -0.39
C ALA A 110 -4.98 1.99 1.11
N ALA A 111 -4.07 2.52 1.92
CA ALA A 111 -4.26 2.59 3.36
C ALA A 111 -5.27 3.68 3.80
N TYR A 112 -5.58 4.67 2.96
CA TYR A 112 -6.66 5.62 3.24
C TYR A 112 -8.01 4.95 3.52
N VAL A 113 -8.27 3.80 2.88
CA VAL A 113 -9.54 3.10 3.01
C VAL A 113 -9.73 2.46 4.39
N GLY A 114 -8.64 2.15 5.08
CA GLY A 114 -8.68 1.45 6.36
C GLY A 114 -9.52 2.17 7.40
N ASP A 115 -9.23 3.43 7.62
CA ASP A 115 -9.93 4.24 8.62
C ASP A 115 -11.38 4.54 8.23
N VAL A 116 -11.63 4.79 6.95
CA VAL A 116 -12.99 5.04 6.42
C VAL A 116 -13.90 3.83 6.63
N LEU A 117 -13.36 2.62 6.54
CA LEU A 117 -14.09 1.38 6.77
C LEU A 117 -14.10 0.92 8.24
N GLY A 118 -13.50 1.70 9.15
CA GLY A 118 -13.38 1.35 10.56
C GLY A 118 -12.35 0.24 10.82
N TRP A 119 -11.42 0.00 9.90
CA TRP A 119 -10.35 -1.00 10.05
C TRP A 119 -9.07 -0.35 10.60
N HIS A 120 -9.19 0.35 11.71
CA HIS A 120 -8.08 1.07 12.34
C HIS A 120 -6.91 0.15 12.71
N ASP A 121 -7.20 -1.07 13.14
CA ASP A 121 -6.16 -2.06 13.48
C ASP A 121 -5.43 -2.56 12.23
N ARG A 122 -6.14 -2.77 11.11
CA ARG A 122 -5.49 -3.07 9.83
C ARG A 122 -4.62 -1.92 9.34
N ALA A 123 -5.09 -0.67 9.50
CA ALA A 123 -4.32 0.52 9.15
C ALA A 123 -3.02 0.57 9.96
N ARG A 124 -3.08 0.40 11.28
CA ARG A 124 -1.89 0.34 12.13
C ARG A 124 -0.95 -0.79 11.75
N THR A 125 -1.49 -1.98 11.49
CA THR A 125 -0.69 -3.14 11.06
C THR A 125 0.06 -2.83 9.76
N HIS A 126 -0.61 -2.21 8.79
CA HIS A 126 0.01 -1.76 7.54
C HIS A 126 1.15 -0.78 7.79
N PHE A 127 0.90 0.26 8.57
CA PHE A 127 1.91 1.28 8.86
C PHE A 127 3.09 0.71 9.65
N ASP A 128 2.85 -0.14 10.64
CA ASP A 128 3.90 -0.77 11.44
C ASP A 128 4.79 -1.69 10.59
N ASN A 129 4.20 -2.44 9.67
CA ASN A 129 4.95 -3.34 8.80
C ASN A 129 5.88 -2.58 7.84
N TYR A 130 5.45 -1.43 7.33
CA TYR A 130 6.32 -0.58 6.53
C TYR A 130 7.27 0.27 7.37
N ALA A 131 6.89 0.66 8.58
CA ALA A 131 7.82 1.29 9.52
C ALA A 131 9.04 0.40 9.77
N ALA A 132 8.83 -0.90 9.94
CA ALA A 132 9.90 -1.88 10.08
C ALA A 132 10.78 -2.05 8.83
N SER A 133 10.37 -1.51 7.69
CA SER A 133 11.16 -1.48 6.46
C SER A 133 11.97 -0.19 6.26
N GLN A 134 11.88 0.77 7.18
CA GLN A 134 12.64 2.01 7.09
C GLN A 134 14.14 1.73 7.24
N VAL A 135 14.92 2.35 6.36
CA VAL A 135 16.39 2.30 6.44
C VAL A 135 16.86 3.17 7.60
N THR A 136 17.63 2.58 8.52
CA THR A 136 18.15 3.27 9.71
C THR A 136 19.64 3.04 9.94
N GLY A 137 20.29 2.15 9.17
CA GLY A 137 21.68 1.77 9.33
C GLY A 137 22.65 2.31 8.27
N ILE A 138 22.15 3.11 7.31
CA ILE A 138 22.96 3.64 6.23
C ILE A 138 23.12 5.14 6.41
N PRO A 139 24.35 5.63 6.71
CA PRO A 139 24.61 7.04 6.95
C PRO A 139 24.27 7.90 5.74
N ASN A 140 23.82 9.11 6.01
CA ASN A 140 23.51 10.12 5.00
C ASN A 140 24.77 10.89 4.60
N THR A 141 25.73 10.22 3.99
CA THR A 141 26.99 10.83 3.59
C THR A 141 26.98 11.37 2.18
N ILE A 142 25.97 11.01 1.40
CA ILE A 142 25.87 11.42 0.00
C ILE A 142 24.96 12.63 -0.07
N PRO A 143 25.45 13.74 -0.58
CA PRO A 143 24.64 14.92 -0.83
C PRO A 143 23.61 14.63 -1.92
N HIS A 144 22.74 15.60 -2.15
CA HIS A 144 21.79 15.57 -3.26
C HIS A 144 22.47 15.12 -4.57
N PRO A 145 21.88 14.20 -5.33
CA PRO A 145 22.45 13.73 -6.58
C PRO A 145 22.64 14.87 -7.56
N ALA A 146 23.85 15.03 -8.05
CA ALA A 146 24.13 16.03 -9.06
C ALA A 146 23.38 15.72 -10.36
N GLN A 147 23.13 16.77 -11.14
CA GLN A 147 22.61 16.63 -12.48
C GLN A 147 23.55 15.77 -13.33
N ASP A 148 22.99 14.83 -14.09
CA ASP A 148 23.75 14.08 -15.08
C ASP A 148 23.93 14.95 -16.34
N SER A 149 25.04 15.66 -16.42
CA SER A 149 25.33 16.56 -17.53
C SER A 149 25.51 15.85 -18.87
N ALA A 150 25.91 14.57 -18.85
CA ALA A 150 26.07 13.77 -20.07
C ALA A 150 24.73 13.43 -20.73
N LEU A 151 23.66 13.38 -19.95
CA LEU A 151 22.31 13.14 -20.45
C LEU A 151 21.48 14.39 -20.58
N ALA A 152 22.01 15.55 -20.18
CA ALA A 152 21.27 16.83 -20.07
C ALA A 152 20.00 16.72 -19.23
N LEU A 153 19.95 15.78 -18.27
CA LEU A 153 18.85 15.54 -17.37
C LEU A 153 19.24 16.03 -15.98
N ALA A 154 18.34 16.72 -15.33
CA ALA A 154 18.57 17.23 -13.99
C ALA A 154 18.82 16.10 -12.98
N ARG A 155 18.11 15.02 -13.09
CA ARG A 155 18.19 13.85 -12.19
C ARG A 155 18.03 12.60 -13.02
N SER A 156 19.12 11.96 -13.36
CA SER A 156 19.11 10.76 -14.17
C SER A 156 18.72 9.54 -13.34
N ALA A 157 17.97 8.65 -13.94
CA ALA A 157 17.71 7.33 -13.38
C ALA A 157 18.98 6.49 -13.11
N LYS A 158 20.09 6.81 -13.76
CA LYS A 158 21.38 6.13 -13.54
C LYS A 158 21.99 6.43 -12.18
N ILE A 159 21.77 7.63 -11.66
CA ILE A 159 22.24 8.03 -10.33
C ILE A 159 21.16 7.88 -9.27
N TRP A 160 19.97 7.56 -9.70
CA TRP A 160 18.85 7.23 -8.83
C TRP A 160 19.13 5.97 -8.03
N GLY A 161 18.87 5.98 -6.78
CA GLY A 161 19.01 4.81 -5.93
C GLY A 161 20.08 4.92 -4.86
N THR A 162 21.27 5.34 -5.19
CA THR A 162 22.37 5.36 -4.21
C THR A 162 22.17 6.40 -3.09
N PRO A 163 21.89 7.67 -3.37
CA PRO A 163 21.63 8.65 -2.33
C PRO A 163 20.29 8.44 -1.63
N GLN A 164 19.28 7.99 -2.36
CA GLN A 164 17.96 7.76 -1.81
C GLN A 164 17.90 6.54 -0.89
N TYR A 165 18.71 5.50 -1.15
CA TYR A 165 18.79 4.34 -0.26
C TYR A 165 19.65 4.66 0.95
N SER A 166 19.11 5.45 1.86
CA SER A 166 19.76 5.90 3.08
C SER A 166 18.75 6.10 4.21
N ASN A 167 19.25 6.44 5.40
CA ASN A 167 18.43 6.61 6.59
C ASN A 167 17.22 7.52 6.36
N GLY A 168 16.05 6.98 6.60
CA GLY A 168 14.75 7.63 6.40
C GLY A 168 13.93 7.09 5.24
N TYR A 169 14.56 6.42 4.27
CA TYR A 169 13.84 5.79 3.17
C TYR A 169 13.01 4.59 3.66
N ILE A 170 11.77 4.47 3.19
CA ILE A 170 10.87 3.35 3.50
C ILE A 170 10.86 2.40 2.31
N CYS A 171 11.31 1.17 2.53
CA CYS A 171 11.48 0.19 1.47
C CYS A 171 10.16 -0.40 0.97
N ARG A 172 10.22 -0.99 -0.21
CA ARG A 172 9.08 -1.57 -0.91
C ARG A 172 8.42 -2.72 -0.15
N ASN A 173 9.22 -3.63 0.40
CA ASN A 173 8.70 -4.82 1.05
C ASN A 173 8.51 -4.59 2.54
N PRO A 174 7.36 -4.95 3.10
CA PRO A 174 7.11 -4.78 4.54
C PRO A 174 8.14 -5.59 5.36
N ARG A 175 8.58 -5.01 6.48
CA ARG A 175 9.56 -5.62 7.41
C ARG A 175 10.95 -5.90 6.81
N ARG A 176 11.23 -5.42 5.60
CA ARG A 176 12.52 -5.64 4.93
C ARG A 176 13.07 -4.33 4.39
N ASN A 177 14.22 -3.93 4.88
CA ASN A 177 14.89 -2.69 4.49
C ASN A 177 16.00 -2.90 3.46
N ASN A 178 15.81 -3.81 2.53
CA ASN A 178 16.84 -4.25 1.58
C ASN A 178 16.46 -4.05 0.11
N GLN A 179 15.34 -3.41 -0.17
CA GLN A 179 14.90 -3.18 -1.54
C GLN A 179 14.34 -1.77 -1.74
N MET A 180 15.03 -1.01 -2.55
CA MET A 180 14.53 0.27 -3.03
C MET A 180 13.48 0.08 -4.13
N HIS A 181 12.55 1.03 -4.20
CA HIS A 181 11.61 1.19 -5.30
C HIS A 181 11.45 2.70 -5.57
N HIS A 182 10.37 3.12 -6.20
CA HIS A 182 10.12 4.54 -6.44
C HIS A 182 10.02 5.31 -5.12
N TYR A 183 10.75 6.39 -5.03
CA TYR A 183 10.87 7.17 -3.79
C TYR A 183 9.59 7.93 -3.43
N ASP A 184 8.86 8.38 -4.44
CA ASP A 184 7.64 9.18 -4.26
C ASP A 184 6.45 8.41 -3.66
N MET A 185 6.53 7.08 -3.60
CA MET A 185 5.59 6.28 -2.81
C MET A 185 5.68 6.56 -1.32
N ASN A 186 6.87 6.92 -0.83
CA ASN A 186 7.07 7.29 0.56
C ASN A 186 6.26 8.54 0.92
N LEU A 187 6.12 9.49 0.01
CA LEU A 187 5.28 10.69 0.20
C LEU A 187 3.84 10.31 0.54
N CYS A 188 3.30 9.35 -0.21
CA CYS A 188 1.95 8.89 0.05
C CYS A 188 1.82 8.08 1.34
N TYR A 189 2.76 7.20 1.62
CA TYR A 189 2.77 6.46 2.89
C TYR A 189 2.73 7.42 4.10
N ILE A 190 3.51 8.48 4.06
CA ILE A 190 3.51 9.49 5.11
C ILE A 190 2.17 10.22 5.18
N ASP A 191 1.59 10.60 4.04
CA ASP A 191 0.28 11.25 4.05
C ASP A 191 -0.83 10.32 4.56
N GLU A 192 -0.81 9.05 4.18
CA GLU A 192 -1.72 8.02 4.71
C GLU A 192 -1.59 7.84 6.24
N LEU A 193 -0.35 7.84 6.75
CA LEU A 193 -0.09 7.78 8.19
C LEU A 193 -0.60 9.01 8.92
N LEU A 194 -0.35 10.20 8.38
CA LEU A 194 -0.85 11.46 8.92
C LEU A 194 -2.38 11.55 8.87
N TRP A 195 -2.98 11.00 7.82
CA TRP A 195 -4.42 10.83 7.70
C TRP A 195 -4.98 9.94 8.82
N HIS A 196 -4.32 8.81 9.10
CA HIS A 196 -4.70 7.93 10.20
C HIS A 196 -4.67 8.65 11.55
N PHE A 197 -3.64 9.44 11.83
CA PHE A 197 -3.57 10.23 13.07
C PHE A 197 -4.72 11.23 13.16
N ASN A 198 -5.01 11.91 12.06
CA ASN A 198 -6.09 12.90 11.99
C ASN A 198 -7.47 12.26 12.18
N TRP A 199 -7.66 11.06 11.64
CA TRP A 199 -8.90 10.29 11.74
C TRP A 199 -9.14 9.74 13.15
N THR A 200 -8.09 9.16 13.74
CA THR A 200 -8.21 8.42 15.00
C THR A 200 -7.93 9.25 16.24
N GLY A 201 -7.17 10.33 16.12
CA GLY A 201 -6.70 11.11 17.27
C GLY A 201 -5.77 10.33 18.22
N ALA A 202 -5.17 9.23 17.75
CA ALA A 202 -4.40 8.29 18.57
C ALA A 202 -2.99 8.84 18.89
N LEU A 203 -2.87 9.71 19.91
CA LEU A 203 -1.62 10.37 20.26
C LEU A 203 -0.52 9.41 20.70
N ASP A 204 -0.86 8.30 21.35
CA ASP A 204 0.16 7.30 21.75
C ASP A 204 0.75 6.59 20.53
N TYR A 205 -0.07 6.33 19.52
CA TYR A 205 0.41 5.79 18.26
C TYR A 205 1.27 6.83 17.50
N ALA A 206 0.86 8.09 17.52
CA ALA A 206 1.65 9.17 16.94
C ALA A 206 3.03 9.30 17.61
N ARG A 207 3.12 9.22 18.94
CA ARG A 207 4.41 9.21 19.68
C ARG A 207 5.28 8.03 19.23
N ARG A 208 4.69 6.85 19.09
CA ARG A 208 5.41 5.65 18.65
C ARG A 208 5.97 5.78 17.25
N MET A 209 5.23 6.40 16.34
CA MET A 209 5.61 6.60 14.94
C MET A 209 6.44 7.87 14.70
N TRP A 210 6.59 8.72 15.70
CA TRP A 210 7.30 9.98 15.59
C TRP A 210 8.74 9.86 15.09
N PRO A 211 9.55 8.91 15.58
CA PRO A 211 10.91 8.72 15.06
C PRO A 211 10.97 8.35 13.58
N LEU A 212 10.02 7.53 13.11
CA LEU A 212 9.91 7.19 11.70
C LEU A 212 9.59 8.44 10.85
N LEU A 213 8.60 9.20 11.29
CA LEU A 213 8.12 10.39 10.59
C LEU A 213 9.23 11.45 10.46
N THR A 214 9.89 11.78 11.56
CA THR A 214 10.96 12.79 11.58
C THR A 214 12.17 12.37 10.76
N LEU A 215 12.56 11.09 10.84
CA LEU A 215 13.67 10.57 10.04
C LEU A 215 13.35 10.61 8.54
N HIS A 216 12.09 10.32 8.18
CA HIS A 216 11.66 10.40 6.79
C HIS A 216 11.63 11.85 6.28
N LEU A 217 11.06 12.79 7.03
CA LEU A 217 11.02 14.20 6.62
C LEU A 217 12.44 14.78 6.44
N ALA A 218 13.37 14.41 7.32
CA ALA A 218 14.77 14.77 7.17
C ALA A 218 15.41 14.13 5.94
N TRP A 219 15.04 12.91 5.58
CA TRP A 219 15.47 12.22 4.36
C TRP A 219 14.95 12.92 3.10
N GLU A 220 13.66 13.27 3.07
CA GLU A 220 13.05 14.02 1.96
C GLU A 220 13.77 15.35 1.73
N LYS A 221 13.91 16.15 2.78
CA LYS A 221 14.57 17.45 2.70
C LYS A 221 15.99 17.34 2.14
N ARG A 222 16.79 16.43 2.68
CA ARG A 222 18.17 16.24 2.26
C ARG A 222 18.33 15.82 0.81
N ASN A 223 17.44 14.95 0.32
CA ASN A 223 17.57 14.38 -1.02
C ASN A 223 16.89 15.22 -2.10
N PHE A 224 15.87 15.99 -1.76
CA PHE A 224 15.00 16.63 -2.76
C PHE A 224 14.82 18.13 -2.57
N ASP A 225 15.33 18.71 -1.48
CA ASP A 225 15.36 20.17 -1.24
C ASP A 225 16.73 20.59 -0.67
N PRO A 226 17.83 20.38 -1.44
CA PRO A 226 19.19 20.62 -0.94
C PRO A 226 19.56 22.09 -0.85
N ASP A 227 18.92 22.94 -1.64
CA ASP A 227 19.11 24.39 -1.66
C ASP A 227 18.19 25.11 -0.65
N ASN A 228 17.29 24.34 -0.04
CA ASN A 228 16.46 24.80 1.05
C ASN A 228 15.47 25.92 0.66
N ASP A 229 14.97 25.86 -0.56
CA ASP A 229 14.00 26.82 -1.09
C ASP A 229 12.54 26.39 -0.85
N GLY A 230 12.32 25.20 -0.30
CA GLY A 230 11.00 24.62 -0.02
C GLY A 230 10.33 23.94 -1.22
N LEU A 231 11.02 23.89 -2.34
CA LEU A 231 10.55 23.20 -3.53
C LEU A 231 11.31 21.89 -3.72
N TYR A 232 10.58 20.79 -3.75
CA TYR A 232 11.16 19.46 -3.78
C TYR A 232 11.35 18.97 -5.20
N ASP A 233 12.58 18.72 -5.54
CA ASP A 233 12.99 18.15 -6.82
C ASP A 233 12.40 16.77 -7.07
N ALA A 234 12.33 16.38 -8.32
CA ALA A 234 11.87 15.06 -8.71
C ALA A 234 12.84 14.35 -9.64
N TYR A 235 12.74 13.03 -9.61
CA TYR A 235 13.48 12.11 -10.49
C TYR A 235 12.51 11.28 -11.31
N ALA A 236 12.53 9.96 -11.14
CA ALA A 236 11.50 9.08 -11.64
C ALA A 236 10.37 9.00 -10.62
N CYS A 237 9.18 9.40 -11.03
CA CYS A 237 7.98 9.41 -10.21
C CYS A 237 6.97 8.41 -10.75
N ILE A 238 6.37 7.65 -9.86
CA ILE A 238 5.29 6.73 -10.24
C ILE A 238 3.90 7.37 -10.12
N TRP A 239 3.80 8.40 -9.33
CA TRP A 239 2.52 9.06 -9.02
C TRP A 239 1.84 9.70 -10.21
N ALA A 240 2.62 10.40 -11.01
CA ALA A 240 2.07 11.15 -12.14
C ALA A 240 1.78 10.22 -13.33
N SER A 241 2.63 9.22 -13.53
CA SER A 241 2.50 8.21 -14.56
C SER A 241 3.61 7.18 -14.34
N ASP A 242 3.36 5.90 -14.55
CA ASP A 242 4.31 4.82 -14.32
C ASP A 242 5.74 5.19 -14.75
N ALA A 243 6.62 5.39 -13.77
CA ALA A 243 8.02 5.76 -13.96
C ALA A 243 8.25 6.98 -14.88
N LEU A 244 7.47 8.04 -14.72
CA LEU A 244 7.70 9.30 -15.42
C LEU A 244 9.01 9.94 -14.97
N TYR A 245 9.81 10.36 -15.92
CA TYR A 245 11.08 11.03 -15.69
C TYR A 245 10.95 12.55 -15.85
N TYR A 246 11.48 13.28 -14.89
CA TYR A 246 11.54 14.72 -14.94
C TYR A 246 12.96 15.20 -15.28
N ASN A 247 13.04 16.20 -16.13
CA ASN A 247 14.34 16.69 -16.62
C ASN A 247 14.98 17.71 -15.68
N SER A 248 14.22 18.34 -14.82
CA SER A 248 14.76 19.38 -13.94
C SER A 248 13.82 19.75 -12.82
N GLY A 249 14.42 20.18 -11.73
CA GLY A 249 13.81 20.97 -10.69
C GLY A 249 12.63 20.34 -9.96
N ALA A 250 11.97 21.19 -9.23
CA ALA A 250 10.87 20.85 -8.37
C ALA A 250 9.59 20.51 -9.15
N VAL A 251 8.83 19.60 -8.59
CA VAL A 251 7.51 19.24 -9.11
C VAL A 251 6.44 19.50 -8.07
N THR A 252 5.28 19.93 -8.54
CA THR A 252 4.17 20.36 -7.69
C THR A 252 3.74 19.27 -6.70
N HIS A 253 3.61 18.02 -7.14
CA HIS A 253 3.12 16.97 -6.24
C HIS A 253 4.10 16.66 -5.10
N SER A 254 5.41 16.57 -5.37
CA SER A 254 6.41 16.33 -4.33
C SER A 254 6.46 17.48 -3.32
N SER A 255 6.48 18.73 -3.81
CA SER A 255 6.46 19.92 -2.96
C SER A 255 5.18 20.02 -2.13
N ALA A 256 4.01 19.71 -2.72
CA ALA A 256 2.74 19.73 -2.01
C ALA A 256 2.65 18.66 -0.90
N TYR A 257 3.10 17.43 -1.17
CA TYR A 257 3.16 16.38 -0.15
C TYR A 257 4.10 16.74 0.99
N ASN A 258 5.28 17.26 0.68
CA ASN A 258 6.25 17.66 1.69
C ASN A 258 5.76 18.86 2.51
N TYR A 259 5.18 19.87 1.88
CA TYR A 259 4.53 20.98 2.59
C TYR A 259 3.47 20.47 3.56
N ARG A 260 2.53 19.66 3.07
CA ARG A 260 1.48 19.07 3.91
C ARG A 260 2.03 18.18 5.01
N GLY A 261 3.01 17.34 4.69
CA GLY A 261 3.66 16.45 5.64
C GLY A 261 4.31 17.21 6.78
N ASN A 262 5.12 18.18 6.49
CA ASN A 262 5.78 19.03 7.48
C ASN A 262 4.77 19.82 8.33
N ARG A 263 3.76 20.42 7.70
CA ARG A 263 2.72 21.16 8.42
C ARG A 263 1.94 20.29 9.40
N LEU A 264 1.50 19.10 8.98
CA LEU A 264 0.78 18.18 9.85
C LEU A 264 1.69 17.58 10.92
N ALA A 265 2.96 17.31 10.61
CA ALA A 265 3.94 16.88 11.60
C ALA A 265 4.14 17.92 12.70
N ALA A 266 4.22 19.21 12.35
CA ALA A 266 4.31 20.29 13.34
C ALA A 266 3.09 20.30 14.28
N LEU A 267 1.89 20.18 13.75
CA LEU A 267 0.66 20.10 14.57
C LEU A 267 0.62 18.86 15.47
N ILE A 268 1.17 17.75 15.03
CA ILE A 268 1.28 16.52 15.80
C ILE A 268 2.33 16.69 16.90
N ALA A 269 3.49 17.29 16.59
CA ALA A 269 4.55 17.58 17.56
C ALA A 269 4.01 18.33 18.78
N GLU A 270 3.26 19.43 18.55
CA GLU A 270 2.63 20.18 19.63
C GLU A 270 1.71 19.30 20.51
N LYS A 271 0.95 18.40 19.89
CA LYS A 271 0.00 17.53 20.61
C LYS A 271 0.68 16.41 21.40
N ILE A 272 1.83 15.94 20.96
CA ILE A 272 2.57 14.87 21.62
C ILE A 272 3.68 15.37 22.54
N GLY A 273 3.93 16.69 22.58
CA GLY A 273 4.95 17.32 23.43
C GLY A 273 6.34 17.32 22.82
N GLU A 274 6.47 17.23 21.52
CA GLU A 274 7.71 17.31 20.77
C GLU A 274 7.93 18.74 20.19
N ASP A 275 9.16 19.04 19.77
CA ASP A 275 9.49 20.33 19.16
C ASP A 275 8.93 20.42 17.71
N PRO A 276 8.04 21.36 17.40
CA PRO A 276 7.52 21.53 16.04
C PRO A 276 8.51 22.27 15.13
N ALA A 277 9.51 22.97 15.65
CA ALA A 277 10.39 23.84 14.87
C ALA A 277 11.06 23.16 13.68
N PRO A 278 11.56 21.91 13.77
CA PRO A 278 12.13 21.23 12.60
C PRO A 278 11.15 21.02 11.44
N CYS A 279 9.84 21.03 11.72
CA CYS A 279 8.77 20.83 10.75
C CYS A 279 8.16 22.14 10.21
N LEU A 280 8.48 23.28 10.83
CA LEU A 280 7.91 24.59 10.48
C LEU A 280 8.73 25.38 9.45
N LEU A 281 9.76 24.80 8.87
CA LEU A 281 10.69 25.47 7.98
C LEU A 281 10.09 26.05 6.70
N TYR A 282 8.81 25.82 6.45
CA TYR A 282 8.08 26.19 5.22
C TYR A 282 6.73 26.87 5.45
N THR A 283 6.47 27.37 6.63
CA THR A 283 5.20 28.06 6.97
C THR A 283 5.37 29.57 7.04
#